data_12a83431c348a299cf73bdc8059994ba
#
_entry.id   12a83431c348a299cf73bdc8059994ba
#
_cell.length_a   1.000
_cell.length_b   1.000
_cell.length_c   1.000
_cell.angle_alpha   90.00
_cell.angle_beta   90.00
_cell.angle_gamma   90.00
#
_symmetry.space_group_name_H-M   'P 1'
#
loop_
_entity.id
_entity.type
_entity.pdbx_description
1 polymer ?
#
loop_
_entity_poly.entity_id
_entity_poly.type
_entity_poly.pdbx_seq_one_letter_code
_entity_poly.pdbx_strand_id
1 'polypeptide(L)'
;ISRDATAEDSVAEQKNRPLMDEFWKSKHPDLNKIDTAILAVASWATAGLHTRGSIEGYKQASSLNKWLYGHGRKEWETYYAREGLEKQKRFFDCFLKGEENGWKESPRVCIEVRDYFYEGRERYFDDFPIPNTDYRPLYLNASDKSLNEDPLKDKGEFRYFAQESESEIDSSKWEYIFKEPVDLIGHMKLKLWVSAAGSDDLDLHVAIKKFNRHGKEVCFPDFQHIENGLAASGWLRVSHRELDESKSKSWQPWLKHERLLKLSENEIVPCEVEILAS
;
A
#
# COMPACT_ATOMS: atom_id res chain seq x y z
N ILE A 1 -20.77 -26.69 -15.38
CA ILE A 1 -21.06 -25.32 -14.90
C ILE A 1 -22.14 -24.81 -15.87
N SER A 2 -23.34 -24.52 -15.34
CA SER A 2 -24.45 -23.99 -16.11
C SER A 2 -24.04 -22.66 -16.78
N ARG A 3 -24.40 -22.49 -18.06
CA ARG A 3 -24.21 -21.24 -18.79
C ARG A 3 -25.02 -20.08 -18.19
N ASP A 4 -25.92 -20.36 -17.26
CA ASP A 4 -26.74 -19.41 -16.54
C ASP A 4 -26.17 -19.00 -15.17
N ALA A 5 -24.98 -19.49 -14.82
CA ALA A 5 -24.27 -19.00 -13.65
C ALA A 5 -23.76 -17.58 -13.94
N THR A 6 -24.49 -16.60 -13.47
CA THR A 6 -24.18 -15.17 -13.58
C THR A 6 -23.06 -14.79 -12.61
N ALA A 7 -21.86 -15.28 -12.89
CA ALA A 7 -20.67 -14.69 -12.28
C ALA A 7 -20.35 -13.40 -13.05
N GLU A 8 -20.21 -12.30 -12.34
CA GLU A 8 -19.78 -11.03 -12.92
C GLU A 8 -18.39 -11.18 -13.55
N ASP A 9 -18.21 -10.73 -14.77
CA ASP A 9 -16.91 -10.61 -15.41
C ASP A 9 -16.21 -9.34 -14.90
N SER A 10 -15.46 -9.47 -13.83
CA SER A 10 -14.78 -8.34 -13.19
C SER A 10 -13.81 -7.60 -14.13
N VAL A 11 -13.21 -8.29 -15.10
CA VAL A 11 -12.30 -7.68 -16.09
C VAL A 11 -13.09 -6.85 -17.09
N ALA A 12 -14.22 -7.37 -17.57
CA ALA A 12 -15.09 -6.61 -18.46
C ALA A 12 -15.70 -5.38 -17.75
N GLU A 13 -16.11 -5.53 -16.48
CA GLU A 13 -16.66 -4.41 -15.71
C GLU A 13 -15.59 -3.32 -15.47
N GLN A 14 -14.35 -3.67 -15.14
CA GLN A 14 -13.26 -2.69 -14.99
C GLN A 14 -12.99 -1.92 -16.30
N LYS A 15 -13.06 -2.57 -17.46
CA LYS A 15 -12.87 -1.93 -18.77
C LYS A 15 -14.05 -1.00 -19.12
N ASN A 16 -15.27 -1.44 -18.85
CA ASN A 16 -16.49 -0.71 -19.21
C ASN A 16 -16.82 0.41 -18.20
N ARG A 17 -16.32 0.33 -16.98
CA ARG A 17 -16.59 1.24 -15.86
C ARG A 17 -15.28 1.72 -15.23
N PRO A 18 -14.52 2.59 -15.92
CA PRO A 18 -13.23 3.04 -15.42
C PRO A 18 -13.32 4.01 -14.24
N LEU A 19 -14.52 4.49 -13.92
CA LEU A 19 -14.77 5.46 -12.85
C LEU A 19 -15.62 4.86 -11.74
N MET A 20 -15.54 5.47 -10.55
CA MET A 20 -16.37 5.13 -9.40
C MET A 20 -17.83 5.53 -9.67
N ASP A 21 -18.62 4.59 -10.15
CA ASP A 21 -20.06 4.74 -10.40
C ASP A 21 -20.89 3.98 -9.34
N GLU A 22 -22.20 3.96 -9.52
CA GLU A 22 -23.12 3.28 -8.61
C GLU A 22 -22.87 1.76 -8.53
N PHE A 23 -22.37 1.15 -9.61
CA PHE A 23 -21.99 -0.26 -9.59
C PHE A 23 -20.85 -0.53 -8.60
N TRP A 24 -19.75 0.23 -8.70
CA TRP A 24 -18.62 0.09 -7.77
C TRP A 24 -18.99 0.49 -6.34
N LYS A 25 -19.78 1.55 -6.19
CA LYS A 25 -20.27 1.97 -4.86
C LYS A 25 -21.11 0.86 -4.20
N SER A 26 -21.93 0.14 -4.99
CA SER A 26 -22.73 -0.99 -4.46
C SER A 26 -21.89 -2.18 -3.98
N LYS A 27 -20.65 -2.31 -4.46
CA LYS A 27 -19.69 -3.34 -4.03
C LYS A 27 -18.88 -2.92 -2.81
N HIS A 28 -18.90 -1.63 -2.47
CA HIS A 28 -18.13 -1.11 -1.36
C HIS A 28 -18.88 -1.30 -0.05
N PRO A 29 -18.34 -2.08 0.91
CA PRO A 29 -19.03 -2.27 2.18
C PRO A 29 -18.97 -1.00 3.03
N ASP A 30 -20.02 -0.76 3.80
CA ASP A 30 -20.02 0.28 4.83
C ASP A 30 -19.24 -0.23 6.07
N LEU A 31 -17.93 -0.01 6.04
CA LEU A 31 -17.04 -0.49 7.08
C LEU A 31 -17.37 0.09 8.46
N ASN A 32 -17.95 1.29 8.53
CA ASN A 32 -18.35 1.91 9.78
C ASN A 32 -19.50 1.18 10.49
N LYS A 33 -20.23 0.31 9.80
CA LYS A 33 -21.27 -0.53 10.40
C LYS A 33 -20.76 -1.82 11.02
N ILE A 34 -19.47 -2.11 10.89
CA ILE A 34 -18.87 -3.31 11.48
C ILE A 34 -18.54 -3.02 12.94
N ASP A 35 -19.38 -3.52 13.85
CA ASP A 35 -19.26 -3.35 15.29
C ASP A 35 -18.87 -4.65 16.03
N THR A 36 -18.88 -5.78 15.32
CA THR A 36 -18.44 -7.08 15.86
C THR A 36 -16.92 -7.13 16.05
N ALA A 37 -16.44 -8.10 16.84
CA ALA A 37 -15.00 -8.31 17.03
C ALA A 37 -14.29 -8.64 15.73
N ILE A 38 -13.12 -8.03 15.48
CA ILE A 38 -12.35 -8.17 14.25
C ILE A 38 -10.89 -8.52 14.57
N LEU A 39 -10.40 -9.54 13.87
CA LEU A 39 -8.97 -9.78 13.69
C LEU A 39 -8.64 -9.55 12.21
N ALA A 40 -8.19 -8.35 11.87
CA ALA A 40 -7.72 -8.03 10.53
C ALA A 40 -6.29 -8.55 10.35
N VAL A 41 -6.04 -9.25 9.25
CA VAL A 41 -4.70 -9.76 8.94
C VAL A 41 -4.26 -9.17 7.60
N ALA A 42 -3.08 -8.56 7.58
CA ALA A 42 -2.50 -7.91 6.41
C ALA A 42 -1.16 -8.58 6.06
N SER A 43 -1.05 -9.11 4.87
CA SER A 43 0.20 -9.67 4.36
C SER A 43 0.93 -8.66 3.48
N TRP A 44 2.17 -8.33 3.79
CA TRP A 44 3.01 -7.48 2.94
C TRP A 44 3.32 -8.11 1.58
N ALA A 45 3.21 -9.46 1.48
CA ALA A 45 3.40 -10.17 0.21
C ALA A 45 2.25 -9.98 -0.79
N THR A 46 1.11 -9.44 -0.36
CA THR A 46 -0.06 -9.16 -1.21
C THR A 46 -0.45 -7.69 -1.22
N ALA A 47 0.54 -6.81 -1.06
CA ALA A 47 0.33 -5.36 -0.94
C ALA A 47 -0.57 -4.78 -2.04
N GLY A 48 -0.39 -5.22 -3.29
CA GLY A 48 -1.18 -4.75 -4.43
C GLY A 48 -2.61 -5.30 -4.53
N LEU A 49 -3.00 -6.27 -3.69
CA LEU A 49 -4.29 -6.95 -3.82
C LEU A 49 -5.15 -6.85 -2.55
N HIS A 50 -4.63 -7.28 -1.40
CA HIS A 50 -5.46 -7.44 -0.18
C HIS A 50 -5.06 -6.53 0.97
N THR A 51 -3.78 -6.18 1.10
CA THR A 51 -3.22 -5.49 2.27
C THR A 51 -3.92 -4.17 2.56
N ARG A 52 -4.12 -3.33 1.51
CA ARG A 52 -4.81 -2.04 1.65
C ARG A 52 -6.23 -2.22 2.21
N GLY A 53 -6.99 -3.17 1.68
CA GLY A 53 -8.36 -3.47 2.13
C GLY A 53 -8.40 -3.94 3.58
N SER A 54 -7.47 -4.81 3.99
CA SER A 54 -7.36 -5.31 5.37
C SER A 54 -7.08 -4.17 6.36
N ILE A 55 -6.15 -3.27 6.00
CA ILE A 55 -5.80 -2.11 6.82
C ILE A 55 -6.96 -1.11 6.91
N GLU A 56 -7.61 -0.79 5.78
CA GLU A 56 -8.77 0.10 5.77
C GLU A 56 -9.95 -0.50 6.54
N GLY A 57 -10.16 -1.81 6.44
CA GLY A 57 -11.14 -2.53 7.25
C GLY A 57 -10.91 -2.37 8.74
N TYR A 58 -9.66 -2.55 9.19
CA TYR A 58 -9.28 -2.30 10.59
C TYR A 58 -9.51 -0.84 11.00
N LYS A 59 -9.05 0.12 10.19
CA LYS A 59 -9.14 1.55 10.51
C LYS A 59 -10.58 2.03 10.62
N GLN A 60 -11.43 1.64 9.67
CA GLN A 60 -12.77 2.20 9.51
C GLN A 60 -13.86 1.46 10.28
N ALA A 61 -13.63 0.22 10.71
CA ALA A 61 -14.60 -0.50 11.54
C ALA A 61 -14.86 0.23 12.86
N SER A 62 -16.14 0.34 13.22
CA SER A 62 -16.58 0.99 14.48
C SER A 62 -16.35 0.14 15.72
N SER A 63 -16.03 -1.14 15.54
CA SER A 63 -15.78 -2.06 16.64
C SER A 63 -14.71 -1.57 17.60
N LEU A 64 -15.00 -1.61 18.90
CA LEU A 64 -14.02 -1.42 19.98
C LEU A 64 -13.12 -2.65 20.17
N ASN A 65 -13.54 -3.81 19.66
CA ASN A 65 -12.83 -5.07 19.75
C ASN A 65 -12.18 -5.41 18.41
N LYS A 66 -11.14 -4.65 18.04
CA LYS A 66 -10.43 -4.85 16.78
C LYS A 66 -8.93 -4.97 16.99
N TRP A 67 -8.33 -5.90 16.23
CA TRP A 67 -6.91 -6.19 16.22
C TRP A 67 -6.41 -6.22 14.78
N LEU A 68 -5.17 -5.80 14.57
CA LEU A 68 -4.46 -5.86 13.31
C LEU A 68 -3.19 -6.69 13.46
N TYR A 69 -3.03 -7.68 12.59
CA TYR A 69 -1.79 -8.43 12.46
C TYR A 69 -1.20 -8.25 11.06
N GLY A 70 -0.05 -7.57 10.95
CA GLY A 70 0.71 -7.40 9.70
C GLY A 70 1.91 -8.33 9.67
N HIS A 71 2.09 -9.11 8.58
CA HIS A 71 3.18 -10.08 8.46
C HIS A 71 3.80 -10.10 7.06
N GLY A 72 5.05 -10.55 6.98
CA GLY A 72 5.84 -10.62 5.76
C GLY A 72 5.75 -11.94 4.98
N ARG A 73 4.87 -12.85 5.37
CA ARG A 73 4.68 -14.15 4.72
C ARG A 73 3.54 -14.07 3.72
N LYS A 74 3.45 -15.06 2.83
CA LYS A 74 2.24 -15.26 2.02
C LYS A 74 1.07 -15.60 2.93
N GLU A 75 -0.13 -15.16 2.56
CA GLU A 75 -1.32 -15.26 3.43
C GLU A 75 -1.57 -16.68 3.92
N TRP A 76 -1.58 -17.65 3.01
CA TRP A 76 -1.85 -19.07 3.36
C TRP A 76 -0.77 -19.69 4.25
N GLU A 77 0.50 -19.24 4.14
CA GLU A 77 1.57 -19.72 5.00
C GLU A 77 1.32 -19.33 6.47
N THR A 78 0.94 -18.08 6.72
CA THR A 78 0.59 -17.62 8.07
C THR A 78 -0.75 -18.19 8.52
N TYR A 79 -1.74 -18.22 7.63
CA TYR A 79 -3.09 -18.68 7.98
C TYR A 79 -3.11 -20.12 8.46
N TYR A 80 -2.39 -21.03 7.78
CA TYR A 80 -2.35 -22.48 8.09
C TYR A 80 -1.18 -22.88 9.01
N ALA A 81 -0.27 -21.97 9.32
CA ALA A 81 0.78 -22.24 10.29
C ALA A 81 0.18 -22.50 11.68
N ARG A 82 0.85 -23.33 12.48
CA ARG A 82 0.41 -23.66 13.84
C ARG A 82 0.12 -22.39 14.67
N GLU A 83 1.03 -21.44 14.65
CA GLU A 83 0.89 -20.16 15.37
C GLU A 83 -0.30 -19.33 14.85
N GLY A 84 -0.53 -19.31 13.54
CA GLY A 84 -1.69 -18.68 12.92
C GLY A 84 -3.00 -19.33 13.38
N LEU A 85 -3.07 -20.65 13.37
CA LEU A 85 -4.24 -21.41 13.83
C LEU A 85 -4.49 -21.19 15.34
N GLU A 86 -3.45 -21.18 16.16
CA GLU A 86 -3.56 -20.91 17.59
C GLU A 86 -4.05 -19.47 17.87
N LYS A 87 -3.56 -18.48 17.10
CA LYS A 87 -4.02 -17.09 17.17
C LYS A 87 -5.49 -16.95 16.80
N GLN A 88 -5.91 -17.56 15.69
CA GLN A 88 -7.31 -17.60 15.25
C GLN A 88 -8.20 -18.29 16.30
N LYS A 89 -7.77 -19.44 16.79
CA LYS A 89 -8.51 -20.20 17.82
C LYS A 89 -8.72 -19.36 19.08
N ARG A 90 -7.68 -18.73 19.61
CA ARG A 90 -7.79 -17.87 20.81
C ARG A 90 -8.76 -16.71 20.58
N PHE A 91 -8.72 -16.07 19.41
CA PHE A 91 -9.64 -14.99 19.05
C PHE A 91 -11.09 -15.51 19.05
N PHE A 92 -11.37 -16.59 18.32
CA PHE A 92 -12.73 -17.14 18.24
C PHE A 92 -13.23 -17.72 19.56
N ASP A 93 -12.40 -18.37 20.34
CA ASP A 93 -12.78 -18.88 21.66
C ASP A 93 -13.17 -17.72 22.59
N CYS A 94 -12.45 -16.61 22.54
CA CYS A 94 -12.78 -15.42 23.31
C CYS A 94 -14.14 -14.82 22.92
N PHE A 95 -14.38 -14.61 21.61
CA PHE A 95 -15.57 -13.87 21.18
C PHE A 95 -16.79 -14.70 20.84
N LEU A 96 -16.63 -15.96 20.47
CA LEU A 96 -17.74 -16.87 20.15
C LEU A 96 -18.14 -17.76 21.31
N LYS A 97 -17.18 -18.15 22.17
CA LYS A 97 -17.45 -19.02 23.33
C LYS A 97 -17.42 -18.26 24.66
N GLY A 98 -16.98 -17.01 24.67
CA GLY A 98 -16.87 -16.22 25.90
C GLY A 98 -15.72 -16.64 26.81
N GLU A 99 -14.69 -17.33 26.28
CA GLU A 99 -13.56 -17.77 27.07
C GLU A 99 -12.64 -16.60 27.47
N GLU A 100 -12.29 -16.52 28.73
CA GLU A 100 -11.30 -15.55 29.24
C GLU A 100 -9.89 -16.13 29.08
N ASN A 101 -9.35 -16.05 27.88
CA ASN A 101 -8.07 -16.65 27.49
C ASN A 101 -6.93 -15.63 27.29
N GLY A 102 -7.11 -14.40 27.80
CA GLY A 102 -6.13 -13.32 27.72
C GLY A 102 -6.03 -12.68 26.33
N TRP A 103 -6.98 -12.91 25.43
CA TRP A 103 -6.96 -12.24 24.11
C TRP A 103 -7.17 -10.73 24.21
N LYS A 104 -8.10 -10.29 25.04
CA LYS A 104 -8.48 -8.87 25.19
C LYS A 104 -7.33 -8.00 25.70
N GLU A 105 -6.39 -8.58 26.42
CA GLU A 105 -5.18 -7.96 26.95
C GLU A 105 -4.02 -7.96 25.92
N SER A 106 -4.19 -8.63 24.79
CA SER A 106 -3.18 -8.64 23.71
C SER A 106 -3.05 -7.25 23.08
N PRO A 107 -1.84 -6.86 22.66
CA PRO A 107 -1.62 -5.62 21.91
C PRO A 107 -2.56 -5.52 20.70
N ARG A 108 -3.13 -4.34 20.46
CA ARG A 108 -4.11 -4.12 19.40
C ARG A 108 -3.52 -4.29 18.00
N VAL A 109 -2.26 -3.95 17.85
CA VAL A 109 -1.54 -4.02 16.57
C VAL A 109 -0.24 -4.77 16.78
N CYS A 110 -0.03 -5.80 15.96
CA CYS A 110 1.21 -6.55 15.87
C CYS A 110 1.70 -6.48 14.42
N ILE A 111 2.89 -5.94 14.20
CA ILE A 111 3.49 -5.77 12.86
C ILE A 111 4.82 -6.49 12.80
N GLU A 112 4.99 -7.38 11.83
CA GLU A 112 6.30 -7.92 11.48
C GLU A 112 7.06 -6.90 10.64
N VAL A 113 8.11 -6.32 11.21
CA VAL A 113 9.07 -5.48 10.51
C VAL A 113 10.06 -6.39 9.80
N ARG A 114 10.11 -6.30 8.47
CA ARG A 114 10.90 -7.20 7.63
C ARG A 114 12.36 -6.76 7.58
N ASP A 115 13.26 -7.62 8.02
CA ASP A 115 14.70 -7.39 7.91
C ASP A 115 15.26 -7.97 6.60
N TYR A 116 14.95 -9.25 6.31
CA TYR A 116 15.33 -9.96 5.09
C TYR A 116 14.18 -10.85 4.60
N PHE A 117 14.43 -11.61 3.54
CA PHE A 117 13.51 -12.59 2.99
C PHE A 117 13.13 -13.63 4.06
N TYR A 118 11.84 -13.70 4.41
CA TYR A 118 11.30 -14.52 5.50
C TYR A 118 11.92 -14.27 6.88
N GLU A 119 12.64 -13.19 7.06
CA GLU A 119 13.19 -12.79 8.36
C GLU A 119 12.63 -11.42 8.76
N GLY A 120 12.14 -11.34 9.98
CA GLY A 120 11.59 -10.10 10.54
C GLY A 120 11.38 -10.25 12.04
N ARG A 121 10.96 -9.17 12.66
CA ARG A 121 10.69 -9.10 14.09
C ARG A 121 9.34 -8.46 14.35
N GLU A 122 8.57 -9.05 15.24
CA GLU A 122 7.29 -8.49 15.65
C GLU A 122 7.49 -7.23 16.49
N ARG A 123 6.69 -6.21 16.19
CA ARG A 123 6.57 -4.98 16.95
C ARG A 123 5.10 -4.80 17.33
N TYR A 124 4.87 -4.28 18.52
CA TYR A 124 3.55 -4.17 19.10
C TYR A 124 3.20 -2.71 19.34
N PHE A 125 1.96 -2.33 19.00
CA PHE A 125 1.47 -0.96 19.07
C PHE A 125 0.03 -0.93 19.52
N ASP A 126 -0.43 0.24 19.95
CA ASP A 126 -1.80 0.44 20.44
C ASP A 126 -2.81 0.64 19.31
N ASP A 127 -2.37 1.18 18.16
CA ASP A 127 -3.24 1.47 17.03
C ASP A 127 -2.46 1.50 15.70
N PHE A 128 -3.19 1.59 14.56
CA PHE A 128 -2.65 1.81 13.22
C PHE A 128 -3.49 2.85 12.46
N PRO A 129 -2.88 3.86 11.80
CA PRO A 129 -1.44 4.12 11.74
C PRO A 129 -0.80 4.24 13.11
N ILE A 130 0.46 3.81 13.20
CA ILE A 130 1.19 3.77 14.47
C ILE A 130 1.20 5.16 15.10
N PRO A 131 0.72 5.31 16.35
CA PRO A 131 0.72 6.60 17.05
C PRO A 131 2.14 7.20 17.10
N ASN A 132 2.21 8.52 16.96
CA ASN A 132 3.46 9.29 16.99
C ASN A 132 4.48 8.93 15.87
N THR A 133 4.02 8.33 14.77
CA THR A 133 4.86 8.16 13.58
C THR A 133 5.33 9.51 13.06
N ASP A 134 6.62 9.64 12.86
CA ASP A 134 7.24 10.84 12.30
C ASP A 134 7.28 10.75 10.77
N TYR A 135 6.35 11.44 10.10
CA TYR A 135 6.29 11.49 8.64
C TYR A 135 7.20 12.61 8.11
N ARG A 136 8.37 12.24 7.62
CA ARG A 136 9.38 13.17 7.11
C ARG A 136 9.37 13.24 5.60
N PRO A 137 9.41 14.44 4.99
CA PRO A 137 9.60 14.58 3.56
C PRO A 137 11.05 14.27 3.18
N LEU A 138 11.23 13.55 2.07
CA LEU A 138 12.51 13.44 1.37
C LEU A 138 12.35 14.06 -0.01
N TYR A 139 13.18 15.05 -0.32
CA TYR A 139 13.10 15.87 -1.53
C TYR A 139 13.92 15.24 -2.66
N LEU A 140 13.26 15.00 -3.81
CA LEU A 140 13.90 14.40 -4.98
C LEU A 140 14.76 15.43 -5.70
N ASN A 141 16.07 15.19 -5.77
CA ASN A 141 17.00 16.01 -6.55
C ASN A 141 17.13 15.44 -7.96
N ALA A 142 16.65 16.16 -8.95
CA ALA A 142 16.70 15.71 -10.34
C ALA A 142 18.11 15.68 -10.94
N SER A 143 19.06 16.46 -10.39
CA SER A 143 20.39 16.60 -10.95
C SER A 143 21.32 15.43 -10.63
N ASP A 144 21.29 14.92 -9.41
CA ASP A 144 22.17 13.85 -8.91
C ASP A 144 21.44 12.59 -8.47
N LYS A 145 20.08 12.60 -8.58
CA LYS A 145 19.21 11.48 -8.20
C LYS A 145 19.27 11.11 -6.72
N SER A 146 19.66 12.04 -5.87
CA SER A 146 19.60 11.88 -4.41
C SER A 146 18.24 12.24 -3.84
N LEU A 147 17.97 11.74 -2.64
CA LEU A 147 16.86 12.17 -1.78
C LEU A 147 17.44 12.98 -0.63
N ASN A 148 16.89 14.16 -0.38
CA ASN A 148 17.42 15.11 0.61
C ASN A 148 16.39 15.36 1.72
N GLU A 149 16.85 15.54 2.95
CA GLU A 149 15.99 15.90 4.09
C GLU A 149 15.58 17.37 4.04
N ASP A 150 16.42 18.21 3.49
CA ASP A 150 16.14 19.65 3.35
C ASP A 150 15.52 19.98 1.99
N PRO A 151 14.60 20.97 1.93
CA PRO A 151 14.04 21.45 0.68
C PRO A 151 15.12 21.92 -0.29
N LEU A 152 14.98 21.53 -1.54
CA LEU A 152 15.90 21.97 -2.59
C LEU A 152 15.67 23.44 -2.93
N LYS A 153 16.75 24.19 -3.16
CA LYS A 153 16.69 25.62 -3.52
C LYS A 153 16.15 25.82 -4.94
N ASP A 154 16.56 24.94 -5.84
CA ASP A 154 16.24 25.03 -7.25
C ASP A 154 15.26 23.93 -7.67
N LYS A 155 14.39 24.25 -8.61
CA LYS A 155 13.53 23.27 -9.27
C LYS A 155 14.38 22.48 -10.27
N GLY A 156 14.23 21.17 -10.23
CA GLY A 156 14.85 20.28 -11.20
C GLY A 156 13.80 19.52 -12.00
N GLU A 157 14.10 19.21 -13.24
CA GLU A 157 13.32 18.29 -14.07
C GLU A 157 14.21 17.21 -14.67
N PHE A 158 13.62 16.10 -15.00
CA PHE A 158 14.28 15.12 -15.83
C PHE A 158 13.24 14.48 -16.75
N ARG A 159 13.71 13.96 -17.88
CA ARG A 159 12.89 13.33 -18.92
C ARG A 159 13.34 11.90 -19.15
N TYR A 160 12.39 11.04 -19.42
CA TYR A 160 12.64 9.67 -19.83
C TYR A 160 11.59 9.24 -20.87
N PHE A 161 11.93 8.20 -21.63
CA PHE A 161 11.02 7.61 -22.60
C PHE A 161 10.24 6.50 -21.93
N ALA A 162 8.92 6.65 -21.87
CA ALA A 162 8.01 5.68 -21.25
C ALA A 162 7.57 4.56 -22.23
N GLN A 163 8.22 4.41 -23.38
CA GLN A 163 7.92 3.35 -24.34
C GLN A 163 8.62 2.06 -23.92
N GLU A 164 7.86 0.97 -23.91
CA GLU A 164 8.41 -0.37 -23.75
C GLU A 164 9.39 -0.67 -24.91
N SER A 165 10.68 -0.68 -24.64
CA SER A 165 11.59 -1.50 -25.40
C SER A 165 11.58 -2.90 -24.78
N GLU A 166 11.59 -3.96 -25.57
CA GLU A 166 11.61 -5.35 -25.08
C GLU A 166 12.81 -5.67 -24.17
N SER A 167 13.75 -4.76 -23.99
CA SER A 167 15.00 -4.97 -23.26
C SER A 167 15.20 -4.14 -22.00
N GLU A 168 14.58 -2.97 -21.86
CA GLU A 168 14.74 -2.13 -20.65
C GLU A 168 13.53 -1.23 -20.46
N ILE A 169 12.86 -1.36 -19.31
CA ILE A 169 11.92 -0.36 -18.84
C ILE A 169 12.73 0.84 -18.38
N ASP A 170 12.59 1.97 -19.08
CA ASP A 170 13.23 3.21 -18.68
C ASP A 170 12.62 3.67 -17.34
N SER A 171 13.46 3.73 -16.31
CA SER A 171 13.06 4.09 -14.98
C SER A 171 14.03 5.07 -14.36
N SER A 172 13.53 5.91 -13.47
CA SER A 172 14.39 6.80 -12.71
C SER A 172 14.51 6.32 -11.27
N LYS A 173 15.72 6.39 -10.72
CA LYS A 173 16.04 5.92 -9.37
C LYS A 173 16.56 7.09 -8.55
N TRP A 174 16.11 7.19 -7.32
CA TRP A 174 16.63 8.08 -6.29
C TRP A 174 17.02 7.26 -5.08
N GLU A 175 18.12 7.59 -4.45
CA GLU A 175 18.67 6.84 -3.32
C GLU A 175 18.76 7.71 -2.08
N TYR A 176 18.50 7.08 -0.92
CA TYR A 176 18.69 7.66 0.38
C TYR A 176 19.39 6.66 1.29
N ILE A 177 20.44 7.12 1.99
CA ILE A 177 21.20 6.31 2.93
C ILE A 177 20.89 6.79 4.34
N PHE A 178 20.25 5.92 5.13
CA PHE A 178 19.98 6.20 6.53
C PHE A 178 21.28 6.18 7.33
N LYS A 179 21.51 7.22 8.12
CA LYS A 179 22.71 7.36 8.98
C LYS A 179 22.64 6.46 10.21
N GLU A 180 21.42 6.15 10.64
CA GLU A 180 21.14 5.30 11.80
C GLU A 180 20.10 4.25 11.44
N PRO A 181 20.04 3.12 12.17
CA PRO A 181 18.97 2.14 11.97
C PRO A 181 17.60 2.75 12.21
N VAL A 182 16.69 2.53 11.26
CA VAL A 182 15.30 2.99 11.34
C VAL A 182 14.34 1.87 10.96
N ASP A 183 13.16 1.87 11.56
CA ASP A 183 12.03 1.04 11.14
C ASP A 183 11.10 1.92 10.29
N LEU A 184 10.92 1.55 9.02
CA LEU A 184 9.93 2.17 8.14
C LEU A 184 8.68 1.29 8.17
N ILE A 185 7.59 1.80 8.75
CA ILE A 185 6.36 1.04 8.92
C ILE A 185 5.18 1.93 8.55
N GLY A 186 4.31 1.42 7.70
CA GLY A 186 3.06 2.10 7.39
C GLY A 186 3.04 2.82 6.05
N HIS A 187 2.26 3.89 5.99
CA HIS A 187 1.99 4.58 4.75
C HIS A 187 3.13 5.49 4.32
N MET A 188 3.32 5.58 3.01
CA MET A 188 4.18 6.56 2.35
C MET A 188 3.44 7.16 1.16
N LYS A 189 3.89 8.30 0.65
CA LYS A 189 3.42 8.85 -0.63
C LYS A 189 4.54 9.51 -1.41
N LEU A 190 4.42 9.46 -2.72
CA LEU A 190 5.24 10.24 -3.64
C LEU A 190 4.44 11.43 -4.14
N LYS A 191 5.00 12.64 -4.03
CA LYS A 191 4.44 13.85 -4.62
C LYS A 191 5.38 14.38 -5.69
N LEU A 192 4.86 14.59 -6.89
CA LEU A 192 5.63 15.11 -8.01
C LEU A 192 4.73 15.87 -8.98
N TRP A 193 5.36 16.57 -9.91
CA TRP A 193 4.69 17.21 -11.05
C TRP A 193 5.10 16.45 -12.30
N VAL A 194 4.14 16.15 -13.15
CA VAL A 194 4.37 15.38 -14.38
C VAL A 194 3.75 16.06 -15.59
N SER A 195 4.34 15.82 -16.74
CA SER A 195 3.76 16.12 -18.04
C SER A 195 4.01 14.97 -19.00
N ALA A 196 3.19 14.85 -20.03
CA ALA A 196 3.40 13.90 -21.12
C ALA A 196 3.56 14.64 -22.43
N ALA A 197 4.44 14.14 -23.30
CA ALA A 197 4.54 14.56 -24.69
C ALA A 197 4.00 13.41 -25.57
N GLY A 198 3.04 13.74 -26.45
CA GLY A 198 2.45 12.77 -27.37
C GLY A 198 1.40 11.84 -26.74
N SER A 199 0.94 12.11 -25.52
CA SER A 199 -0.14 11.36 -24.87
C SER A 199 -0.97 12.29 -23.97
N ASP A 200 -2.27 12.02 -23.88
CA ASP A 200 -3.18 12.72 -22.95
C ASP A 200 -3.28 12.06 -21.57
N ASP A 201 -2.51 10.99 -21.33
CA ASP A 201 -2.48 10.27 -20.06
C ASP A 201 -1.15 9.54 -19.88
N LEU A 202 -0.83 9.13 -18.65
CA LEU A 202 0.30 8.25 -18.35
C LEU A 202 0.06 7.49 -17.05
N ASP A 203 0.70 6.33 -16.91
CA ASP A 203 0.71 5.52 -15.70
C ASP A 203 2.04 5.69 -14.96
N LEU A 204 1.95 5.99 -13.68
CA LEU A 204 3.09 6.07 -12.77
C LEU A 204 3.15 4.81 -11.91
N HIS A 205 4.28 4.15 -11.91
CA HIS A 205 4.58 3.02 -11.02
C HIS A 205 5.74 3.40 -10.10
N VAL A 206 5.54 3.22 -8.81
CA VAL A 206 6.53 3.53 -7.77
C VAL A 206 6.96 2.24 -7.10
N ALA A 207 8.26 2.03 -7.00
CA ALA A 207 8.86 0.90 -6.31
C ALA A 207 9.80 1.40 -5.21
N ILE A 208 9.62 0.90 -3.99
CA ILE A 208 10.57 1.08 -2.89
C ILE A 208 11.40 -0.20 -2.79
N LYS A 209 12.71 -0.03 -2.93
CA LYS A 209 13.67 -1.11 -2.81
C LYS A 209 14.53 -0.91 -1.58
N LYS A 210 14.84 -1.99 -0.89
CA LYS A 210 15.76 -2.01 0.26
C LYS A 210 17.11 -2.56 -0.18
N PHE A 211 18.17 -1.88 0.21
CA PHE A 211 19.53 -2.36 0.04
C PHE A 211 20.19 -2.52 1.41
N ASN A 212 20.98 -3.56 1.56
CA ASN A 212 21.76 -3.75 2.77
C ASN A 212 23.04 -2.87 2.75
N ARG A 213 23.78 -2.86 3.86
CA ARG A 213 25.02 -2.08 4.01
C ARG A 213 26.12 -2.41 2.99
N HIS A 214 25.99 -3.49 2.24
CA HIS A 214 26.93 -3.91 1.20
C HIS A 214 26.44 -3.58 -0.21
N GLY A 215 25.34 -2.83 -0.34
CA GLY A 215 24.73 -2.45 -1.63
C GLY A 215 23.98 -3.59 -2.33
N LYS A 216 23.74 -4.73 -1.64
CA LYS A 216 22.96 -5.82 -2.18
C LYS A 216 21.46 -5.58 -1.92
N GLU A 217 20.64 -5.70 -2.96
CA GLU A 217 19.18 -5.61 -2.84
C GLU A 217 18.64 -6.70 -1.90
N VAL A 218 17.72 -6.29 -1.04
CA VAL A 218 16.98 -7.17 -0.14
C VAL A 218 15.57 -7.26 -0.68
N CYS A 219 15.25 -8.41 -1.26
CA CYS A 219 13.92 -8.72 -1.76
C CYS A 219 13.06 -9.38 -0.67
N PHE A 220 11.75 -9.38 -0.89
CA PHE A 220 10.77 -9.94 0.03
C PHE A 220 9.83 -10.90 -0.69
N PRO A 221 9.09 -11.77 0.04
CA PRO A 221 8.04 -12.56 -0.57
C PRO A 221 7.00 -11.67 -1.25
N ASP A 222 6.55 -12.05 -2.43
CA ASP A 222 5.53 -11.35 -3.19
C ASP A 222 4.60 -12.35 -3.89
N PHE A 223 3.35 -11.97 -4.04
CA PHE A 223 2.35 -12.84 -4.67
C PHE A 223 2.68 -13.13 -6.13
N GLN A 224 3.15 -12.13 -6.86
CA GLN A 224 3.45 -12.25 -8.29
C GLN A 224 4.88 -12.70 -8.55
N HIS A 225 5.85 -12.11 -7.84
CA HIS A 225 7.28 -12.29 -8.10
C HIS A 225 7.96 -13.29 -7.16
N ILE A 226 7.20 -13.98 -6.33
CA ILE A 226 7.61 -15.07 -5.40
C ILE A 226 8.78 -14.70 -4.50
N GLU A 227 9.99 -14.43 -5.03
CA GLU A 227 11.22 -14.21 -4.28
C GLU A 227 11.83 -12.82 -4.50
N ASN A 228 11.34 -12.06 -5.47
CA ASN A 228 11.90 -10.76 -5.88
C ASN A 228 10.97 -9.58 -5.59
N GLY A 229 10.15 -9.70 -4.54
CA GLY A 229 9.21 -8.66 -4.16
C GLY A 229 9.89 -7.42 -3.60
N LEU A 230 9.24 -6.30 -3.83
CA LEU A 230 9.64 -4.97 -3.37
C LEU A 230 9.40 -4.79 -1.86
N ALA A 231 10.06 -3.80 -1.28
CA ALA A 231 9.73 -3.37 0.08
C ALA A 231 8.33 -2.74 0.13
N ALA A 232 8.02 -1.87 -0.83
CA ALA A 232 6.67 -1.31 -1.02
C ALA A 232 6.49 -0.87 -2.47
N SER A 233 5.24 -0.66 -2.88
CA SER A 233 4.92 -0.19 -4.22
C SER A 233 3.67 0.68 -4.22
N GLY A 234 3.50 1.44 -5.30
CA GLY A 234 2.32 2.24 -5.54
C GLY A 234 2.18 2.55 -7.02
N TRP A 235 1.00 2.98 -7.43
CA TRP A 235 0.73 3.37 -8.81
C TRP A 235 -0.36 4.42 -8.90
N LEU A 236 -0.35 5.15 -10.00
CA LEU A 236 -1.37 6.13 -10.32
C LEU A 236 -1.49 6.26 -11.83
N ARG A 237 -2.70 6.13 -12.37
CA ARG A 237 -3.03 6.70 -13.68
C ARG A 237 -3.30 8.18 -13.51
N VAL A 238 -2.55 9.02 -14.21
CA VAL A 238 -2.55 10.48 -13.97
C VAL A 238 -3.89 11.14 -14.23
N SER A 239 -4.69 10.61 -15.17
CA SER A 239 -6.06 11.08 -15.35
C SER A 239 -6.96 10.88 -14.13
N HIS A 240 -6.59 10.00 -13.20
CA HIS A 240 -7.31 9.75 -11.93
C HIS A 240 -6.73 10.52 -10.73
N ARG A 241 -5.87 11.51 -10.94
CA ARG A 241 -5.14 12.24 -9.89
C ARG A 241 -5.97 13.07 -8.92
N GLU A 242 -7.29 13.20 -9.16
CA GLU A 242 -8.15 14.02 -8.30
C GLU A 242 -8.24 13.45 -6.89
N LEU A 243 -7.85 14.28 -5.91
CA LEU A 243 -7.90 13.92 -4.50
C LEU A 243 -9.28 14.19 -3.89
N ASP A 244 -9.73 13.29 -3.03
CA ASP A 244 -10.74 13.55 -2.03
C ASP A 244 -10.07 14.19 -0.81
N GLU A 245 -10.09 15.51 -0.73
CA GLU A 245 -9.43 16.26 0.35
C GLU A 245 -10.01 15.94 1.73
N SER A 246 -11.27 15.50 1.81
CA SER A 246 -11.91 15.15 3.07
C SER A 246 -11.38 13.84 3.66
N LYS A 247 -10.90 12.93 2.81
CA LYS A 247 -10.37 11.62 3.19
C LYS A 247 -8.84 11.57 3.16
N SER A 248 -8.21 12.39 2.33
CA SER A 248 -6.75 12.44 2.20
C SER A 248 -6.08 12.85 3.50
N LYS A 249 -4.92 12.26 3.77
CA LYS A 249 -4.04 12.59 4.89
C LYS A 249 -2.68 13.06 4.37
N SER A 250 -1.90 13.72 5.22
CA SER A 250 -0.56 14.15 4.84
C SER A 250 0.33 13.02 4.31
N TRP A 251 0.07 11.80 4.72
CA TRP A 251 0.83 10.60 4.41
C TRP A 251 0.09 9.58 3.51
N GLN A 252 -1.22 9.77 3.25
CA GLN A 252 -2.03 8.88 2.40
C GLN A 252 -2.97 9.70 1.52
N PRO A 253 -2.73 9.82 0.21
CA PRO A 253 -3.67 10.42 -0.70
C PRO A 253 -4.88 9.50 -0.89
N TRP A 254 -6.07 10.08 -1.01
CA TRP A 254 -7.29 9.37 -1.34
C TRP A 254 -7.83 9.90 -2.66
N LEU A 255 -7.92 9.05 -3.67
CA LEU A 255 -8.36 9.43 -5.01
C LEU A 255 -9.87 9.29 -5.13
N LYS A 256 -10.54 10.23 -5.82
CA LYS A 256 -12.01 10.19 -6.03
C LYS A 256 -12.43 9.18 -7.07
N HIS A 257 -11.68 9.05 -8.16
CA HIS A 257 -12.04 8.23 -9.32
C HIS A 257 -13.40 8.58 -9.97
N GLU A 258 -13.86 9.83 -9.84
CA GLU A 258 -15.19 10.27 -10.33
C GLU A 258 -15.14 10.82 -11.75
N ARG A 259 -13.96 11.25 -12.22
CA ARG A 259 -13.76 11.80 -13.56
C ARG A 259 -12.34 11.59 -14.06
N LEU A 260 -12.18 11.57 -15.38
CA LEU A 260 -10.87 11.52 -16.01
C LEU A 260 -10.38 12.96 -16.28
N LEU A 261 -9.27 13.31 -15.64
CA LEU A 261 -8.57 14.58 -15.85
C LEU A 261 -7.43 14.37 -16.85
N LYS A 262 -7.77 14.25 -18.13
CA LYS A 262 -6.79 14.10 -19.21
C LYS A 262 -5.83 15.30 -19.28
N LEU A 263 -4.65 15.07 -19.82
CA LEU A 263 -3.61 16.08 -19.97
C LEU A 263 -3.75 16.79 -21.32
N SER A 264 -3.50 18.09 -21.32
CA SER A 264 -3.15 18.81 -22.55
C SER A 264 -1.70 18.58 -22.90
N GLU A 265 -1.30 18.83 -24.16
CA GLU A 265 0.08 18.68 -24.60
C GLU A 265 1.03 19.50 -23.73
N ASN A 266 2.04 18.84 -23.14
CA ASN A 266 3.02 19.44 -22.23
C ASN A 266 2.44 20.12 -20.96
N GLU A 267 1.18 19.89 -20.62
CA GLU A 267 0.61 20.36 -19.36
C GLU A 267 1.31 19.72 -18.18
N ILE A 268 1.78 20.54 -17.24
CA ILE A 268 2.41 20.07 -15.99
C ILE A 268 1.36 20.04 -14.90
N VAL A 269 1.11 18.86 -14.33
CA VAL A 269 0.12 18.65 -13.27
C VAL A 269 0.72 18.05 -12.01
N PRO A 270 0.23 18.42 -10.81
CA PRO A 270 0.63 17.79 -9.57
C PRO A 270 -0.01 16.41 -9.44
N CYS A 271 0.74 15.46 -8.92
CA CYS A 271 0.29 14.11 -8.63
C CYS A 271 0.75 13.67 -7.24
N GLU A 272 -0.11 12.96 -6.52
CA GLU A 272 0.23 12.24 -5.30
C GLU A 272 -0.05 10.76 -5.51
N VAL A 273 0.98 9.94 -5.41
CA VAL A 273 0.89 8.49 -5.56
C VAL A 273 0.93 7.86 -4.17
N GLU A 274 -0.12 7.12 -3.80
CA GLU A 274 -0.09 6.30 -2.59
C GLU A 274 0.96 5.20 -2.76
N ILE A 275 1.87 5.10 -1.82
CA ILE A 275 2.75 3.95 -1.66
C ILE A 275 2.13 3.11 -0.55
N LEU A 276 1.71 1.90 -0.90
CA LEU A 276 0.94 1.04 -0.03
C LEU A 276 1.70 0.74 1.25
N ALA A 277 0.96 0.68 2.37
CA ALA A 277 1.57 0.40 3.67
C ALA A 277 2.29 -0.95 3.67
N SER A 278 3.46 -0.96 4.31
CA SER A 278 4.32 -2.15 4.43
C SER A 278 5.15 -2.13 5.72
#